data_f4ca9f472ea33772824d11696984e161
#
_entry.id   f4ca9f472ea33772824d11696984e161
#
_cell.length_a   1.000
_cell.length_b   1.000
_cell.length_c   1.000
_cell.angle_alpha   90.00
_cell.angle_beta   90.00
_cell.angle_gamma   90.00
#
_symmetry.space_group_name_H-M   'P 1'
#
loop_
_entity.id
_entity.type
_entity.pdbx_description
1 polymer ?
#
loop_
_entity_poly.entity_id
_entity_poly.type
_entity_poly.pdbx_seq_one_letter_code
_entity_poly.pdbx_strand_id
1 'polypeptide(L)'
;MKEESVASIIKWSEETFGDNITLEGQIEKFNDELQEWHDSKHEDIMELADMAIVASSIARFSIVKAASYFCLVAFNLMVSKFTKEDLEETINKKMAINRQRKWGIGKGNYQHIEEGE
;
A
#
# COMPACT_ATOMS: atom_id res chain seq x y z
N MET A 1 16.83 7.37 -5.25
CA MET A 1 15.51 6.73 -5.07
C MET A 1 14.43 7.77 -5.27
N LYS A 2 13.37 7.41 -5.96
CA LYS A 2 12.28 8.33 -6.24
C LYS A 2 11.51 8.69 -4.97
N GLU A 3 11.21 9.98 -4.82
CA GLU A 3 10.30 10.45 -3.78
C GLU A 3 8.86 10.13 -4.19
N GLU A 4 8.15 9.36 -3.39
CA GLU A 4 6.78 8.97 -3.68
C GLU A 4 5.79 9.90 -2.98
N SER A 5 4.60 10.00 -3.55
CA SER A 5 3.48 10.74 -2.99
C SER A 5 2.21 9.94 -3.24
N VAL A 6 1.11 10.35 -2.62
CA VAL A 6 -0.19 9.73 -2.92
C VAL A 6 -0.46 9.84 -4.43
N ALA A 7 -0.19 11.00 -5.03
CA ALA A 7 -0.42 11.20 -6.46
C ALA A 7 0.43 10.28 -7.33
N SER A 8 1.72 10.11 -6.99
CA SER A 8 2.59 9.23 -7.78
C SER A 8 2.21 7.77 -7.65
N ILE A 9 1.72 7.36 -6.48
CA ILE A 9 1.26 5.99 -6.24
C ILE A 9 -0.05 5.74 -7.00
N ILE A 10 -0.97 6.69 -7.00
CA ILE A 10 -2.20 6.60 -7.79
C ILE A 10 -1.86 6.42 -9.27
N LYS A 11 -0.96 7.24 -9.78
CA LYS A 11 -0.54 7.16 -11.19
C LYS A 11 0.06 5.79 -11.50
N TRP A 12 0.94 5.29 -10.63
CA TRP A 12 1.52 3.96 -10.79
C TRP A 12 0.44 2.89 -10.81
N SER A 13 -0.54 2.96 -9.91
CA SER A 13 -1.65 2.01 -9.84
C SER A 13 -2.48 2.02 -11.13
N GLU A 14 -2.78 3.21 -11.65
CA GLU A 14 -3.52 3.36 -12.90
C GLU A 14 -2.77 2.76 -14.09
N GLU A 15 -1.48 3.06 -14.18
CA GLU A 15 -0.65 2.59 -15.29
C GLU A 15 -0.38 1.08 -15.22
N THR A 16 -0.24 0.55 -14.01
CA THR A 16 0.13 -0.86 -13.82
C THR A 16 -1.07 -1.78 -13.90
N PHE A 17 -2.18 -1.40 -13.29
CA PHE A 17 -3.35 -2.28 -13.13
C PHE A 17 -4.54 -1.88 -13.99
N GLY A 18 -4.66 -0.62 -14.37
CA GLY A 18 -5.80 -0.13 -15.16
C GLY A 18 -7.12 -0.47 -14.49
N ASP A 19 -8.04 -1.06 -15.26
CA ASP A 19 -9.38 -1.43 -14.78
C ASP A 19 -9.43 -2.83 -14.15
N ASN A 20 -8.28 -3.48 -13.98
CA ASN A 20 -8.22 -4.84 -13.45
C ASN A 20 -8.28 -4.92 -11.93
N ILE A 21 -8.29 -3.78 -11.23
CA ILE A 21 -8.49 -3.73 -9.80
C ILE A 21 -9.78 -2.96 -9.49
N THR A 22 -10.35 -3.19 -8.32
CA THR A 22 -11.59 -2.57 -7.88
C THR A 22 -11.41 -1.92 -6.51
N LEU A 23 -12.31 -1.01 -6.16
CA LEU A 23 -12.32 -0.41 -4.82
C LEU A 23 -12.43 -1.49 -3.74
N GLU A 24 -13.37 -2.44 -3.92
CA GLU A 24 -13.61 -3.50 -2.95
C GLU A 24 -12.37 -4.39 -2.80
N GLY A 25 -11.71 -4.70 -3.91
CA GLY A 25 -10.48 -5.50 -3.88
C GLY A 25 -9.36 -4.79 -3.15
N GLN A 26 -9.26 -3.47 -3.31
CA GLN A 26 -8.24 -2.69 -2.61
C GLN A 26 -8.53 -2.56 -1.11
N ILE A 27 -9.80 -2.46 -0.74
CA ILE A 27 -10.20 -2.45 0.69
C ILE A 27 -9.86 -3.80 1.32
N GLU A 28 -10.16 -4.90 0.64
CA GLU A 28 -9.80 -6.24 1.12
C GLU A 28 -8.29 -6.36 1.29
N LYS A 29 -7.52 -5.86 0.34
CA LYS A 29 -6.06 -5.88 0.42
C LYS A 29 -5.55 -5.03 1.58
N PHE A 30 -6.16 -3.89 1.83
CA PHE A 30 -5.79 -3.06 2.99
C PHE A 30 -5.99 -3.83 4.29
N ASN A 31 -7.11 -4.54 4.42
CA ASN A 31 -7.40 -5.33 5.61
C ASN A 31 -6.38 -6.45 5.79
N ASP A 32 -5.93 -7.07 4.70
CA ASP A 32 -4.87 -8.09 4.76
C ASP A 32 -3.55 -7.48 5.25
N GLU A 33 -3.19 -6.31 4.74
CA GLU A 33 -1.95 -5.62 5.16
C GLU A 33 -2.04 -5.19 6.62
N LEU A 34 -3.20 -4.74 7.06
CA LEU A 34 -3.43 -4.39 8.47
C LEU A 34 -3.22 -5.62 9.36
N GLN A 35 -3.73 -6.78 8.94
CA GLN A 35 -3.56 -8.02 9.68
C GLN A 35 -2.07 -8.42 9.75
N GLU A 36 -1.34 -8.28 8.64
CA GLU A 36 0.10 -8.56 8.62
C GLU A 36 0.87 -7.63 9.56
N TRP A 37 0.48 -6.36 9.61
CA TRP A 37 1.06 -5.40 10.55
C TRP A 37 0.83 -5.84 12.00
N HIS A 38 -0.40 -6.27 12.34
CA HIS A 38 -0.71 -6.79 13.66
C HIS A 38 0.04 -8.10 13.96
N ASP A 39 0.14 -8.98 12.98
CA ASP A 39 0.86 -10.25 13.13
C ASP A 39 2.35 -10.03 13.37
N SER A 40 2.91 -8.95 12.84
CA SER A 40 4.31 -8.56 13.11
C SER A 40 4.48 -7.96 14.50
N LYS A 41 3.40 -7.79 15.25
CA LYS A 41 3.35 -7.13 16.57
C LYS A 41 3.84 -5.68 16.47
N HIS A 42 3.52 -5.04 15.34
CA HIS A 42 3.87 -3.65 15.02
C HIS A 42 5.38 -3.43 14.95
N GLU A 43 6.12 -4.48 14.59
CA GLU A 43 7.58 -4.43 14.49
C GLU A 43 8.08 -4.26 13.05
N ASP A 44 7.27 -4.63 12.06
CA ASP A 44 7.68 -4.57 10.65
C ASP A 44 7.08 -3.36 9.94
N ILE A 45 7.87 -2.30 9.85
CA ILE A 45 7.43 -1.05 9.20
C ILE A 45 7.08 -1.25 7.71
N MET A 46 7.61 -2.28 7.04
CA MET A 46 7.24 -2.58 5.65
C MET A 46 5.75 -2.85 5.53
N GLU A 47 5.15 -3.50 6.54
CA GLU A 47 3.71 -3.76 6.53
C GLU A 47 2.91 -2.47 6.67
N LEU A 48 3.40 -1.53 7.47
CA LEU A 48 2.74 -0.22 7.60
C LEU A 48 2.85 0.57 6.29
N ALA A 49 4.01 0.48 5.62
CA ALA A 49 4.19 1.09 4.30
C ALA A 49 3.24 0.48 3.27
N ASP A 50 3.05 -0.83 3.30
CA ASP A 50 2.09 -1.50 2.40
C ASP A 50 0.67 -0.99 2.63
N MET A 51 0.28 -0.77 3.90
CA MET A 51 -1.02 -0.18 4.22
C MET A 51 -1.15 1.22 3.58
N ALA A 52 -0.14 2.06 3.70
CA ALA A 52 -0.17 3.42 3.14
C ALA A 52 -0.27 3.39 1.60
N ILE A 53 0.44 2.47 0.97
CA ILE A 53 0.41 2.31 -0.49
C ILE A 53 -0.98 1.88 -0.95
N VAL A 54 -1.58 0.91 -0.26
CA VAL A 54 -2.93 0.44 -0.61
C VAL A 54 -3.97 1.54 -0.34
N ALA A 55 -3.82 2.32 0.75
CA ALA A 55 -4.70 3.45 1.00
C ALA A 55 -4.64 4.48 -0.13
N SER A 56 -3.45 4.71 -0.69
CA SER A 56 -3.29 5.59 -1.86
C SER A 56 -4.03 5.02 -3.08
N SER A 57 -3.97 3.71 -3.27
CA SER A 57 -4.70 3.05 -4.35
C SER A 57 -6.23 3.14 -4.14
N ILE A 58 -6.69 3.11 -2.88
CA ILE A 58 -8.11 3.34 -2.57
C ILE A 58 -8.50 4.76 -2.96
N ALA A 59 -7.63 5.75 -2.73
CA ALA A 59 -7.87 7.14 -3.09
C ALA A 59 -8.10 7.33 -4.59
N ARG A 60 -7.54 6.46 -5.41
CA ARG A 60 -7.78 6.42 -6.86
C ARG A 60 -9.28 6.30 -7.18
N PHE A 61 -10.01 5.51 -6.36
CA PHE A 61 -11.43 5.24 -6.57
C PHE A 61 -12.32 6.16 -5.73
N SER A 62 -11.91 6.47 -4.50
CA SER A 62 -12.70 7.29 -3.58
C SER A 62 -11.80 7.95 -2.55
N ILE A 63 -11.65 9.27 -2.66
CA ILE A 63 -10.89 10.05 -1.68
C ILE A 63 -11.56 9.99 -0.31
N VAL A 64 -12.89 10.02 -0.29
CA VAL A 64 -13.67 10.00 0.96
C VAL A 64 -13.42 8.68 1.72
N LYS A 65 -13.49 7.55 1.03
CA LYS A 65 -13.20 6.26 1.67
C LYS A 65 -11.73 6.16 2.07
N ALA A 66 -10.81 6.61 1.22
CA ALA A 66 -9.38 6.56 1.51
C ALA A 66 -9.03 7.33 2.79
N ALA A 67 -9.74 8.41 3.10
CA ALA A 67 -9.47 9.22 4.29
C ALA A 67 -9.48 8.37 5.56
N SER A 68 -10.45 7.47 5.73
CA SER A 68 -10.52 6.60 6.91
C SER A 68 -9.34 5.62 6.96
N TYR A 69 -8.90 5.13 5.82
CA TYR A 69 -7.75 4.22 5.77
C TYR A 69 -6.44 4.94 6.05
N PHE A 70 -6.28 6.17 5.56
CA PHE A 70 -5.13 7.00 5.93
C PHE A 70 -5.12 7.32 7.43
N CYS A 71 -6.29 7.54 8.02
CA CYS A 71 -6.40 7.73 9.47
C CYS A 71 -5.91 6.49 10.23
N LEU A 72 -6.23 5.29 9.75
CA LEU A 72 -5.73 4.05 10.36
C LEU A 72 -4.21 3.95 10.25
N VAL A 73 -3.63 4.32 9.12
CA VAL A 73 -2.17 4.35 8.95
C VAL A 73 -1.56 5.34 9.95
N ALA A 74 -2.10 6.54 10.02
CA ALA A 74 -1.59 7.59 10.91
C ALA A 74 -1.67 7.17 12.39
N PHE A 75 -2.80 6.58 12.78
CA PHE A 75 -2.98 6.09 14.16
C PHE A 75 -1.96 5.01 14.49
N ASN A 76 -1.80 4.02 13.60
CA ASN A 76 -0.85 2.93 13.82
C ASN A 76 0.59 3.43 13.87
N LEU A 77 0.93 4.41 13.03
CA LEU A 77 2.24 5.06 13.12
C LEU A 77 2.43 5.74 14.46
N MET A 78 1.42 6.49 14.90
CA MET A 78 1.49 7.28 16.13
C MET A 78 1.72 6.42 17.37
N VAL A 79 1.13 5.23 17.43
CA VAL A 79 1.29 4.32 18.56
C VAL A 79 2.49 3.38 18.41
N SER A 80 3.20 3.45 17.27
CA SER A 80 4.37 2.60 17.01
C SER A 80 5.65 3.27 17.51
N LYS A 81 6.75 2.56 17.40
CA LYS A 81 8.08 3.10 17.69
C LYS A 81 8.70 3.87 16.52
N PHE A 82 8.02 3.88 15.36
CA PHE A 82 8.57 4.47 14.14
C PHE A 82 8.16 5.93 14.00
N THR A 83 8.97 6.68 13.23
CA THR A 83 8.70 8.08 12.94
C THR A 83 8.04 8.23 11.56
N LYS A 84 7.50 9.42 11.29
CA LYS A 84 6.96 9.74 9.96
C LYS A 84 8.04 9.59 8.88
N GLU A 85 9.26 10.01 9.18
CA GLU A 85 10.39 9.91 8.25
C GLU A 85 10.73 8.45 7.97
N ASP A 86 10.68 7.58 8.98
CA ASP A 86 10.88 6.14 8.79
C ASP A 86 9.84 5.58 7.82
N LEU A 87 8.58 5.98 7.97
CA LEU A 87 7.51 5.50 7.10
C LEU A 87 7.69 6.03 5.68
N GLU A 88 7.98 7.30 5.50
CA GLU A 88 8.19 7.89 4.18
C GLU A 88 9.34 7.20 3.44
N GLU A 89 10.45 6.98 4.11
CA GLU A 89 11.59 6.28 3.54
C GLU A 89 11.22 4.84 3.15
N THR A 90 10.46 4.17 4.01
CA THR A 90 10.05 2.79 3.73
C THR A 90 9.07 2.71 2.57
N ILE A 91 8.16 3.68 2.45
CA ILE A 91 7.25 3.76 1.29
C ILE A 91 8.07 3.90 0.00
N ASN A 92 9.07 4.78 0.00
CA ASN A 92 9.93 4.96 -1.17
C ASN A 92 10.63 3.66 -1.55
N LYS A 93 11.17 2.94 -0.58
CA LYS A 93 11.83 1.65 -0.80
C LYS A 93 10.86 0.62 -1.34
N LYS A 94 9.68 0.52 -0.74
CA LYS A 94 8.67 -0.46 -1.14
C LYS A 94 8.16 -0.17 -2.54
N MET A 95 7.94 1.08 -2.88
CA MET A 95 7.50 1.46 -4.22
C MET A 95 8.57 1.16 -5.26
N ALA A 96 9.86 1.35 -4.93
CA ALA A 96 10.95 0.97 -5.83
C ALA A 96 10.88 -0.53 -6.17
N ILE A 97 10.57 -1.36 -5.17
CA ILE A 97 10.35 -2.80 -5.36
C ILE A 97 9.12 -3.04 -6.22
N ASN A 98 7.99 -2.42 -5.85
CA ASN A 98 6.71 -2.60 -6.55
C ASN A 98 6.78 -2.24 -8.03
N ARG A 99 7.54 -1.20 -8.39
CA ARG A 99 7.68 -0.77 -9.79
C ARG A 99 8.45 -1.78 -10.65
N GLN A 100 9.19 -2.68 -10.03
CA GLN A 100 9.97 -3.71 -10.73
C GLN A 100 9.28 -5.07 -10.73
N ARG A 101 8.25 -5.26 -9.91
CA ARG A 101 7.53 -6.53 -9.82
C ARG A 101 6.63 -6.77 -11.02
N LYS A 102 6.39 -8.05 -11.30
CA LYS A 102 5.34 -8.49 -12.21
C LYS A 102 4.09 -8.76 -11.39
N TRP A 103 2.94 -8.41 -11.95
CA TRP A 103 1.67 -8.48 -11.23
C TRP A 103 0.68 -9.36 -12.00
N GLY A 104 -0.01 -10.27 -11.30
CA GLY A 104 -1.07 -11.10 -11.83
C GLY A 104 -2.42 -10.72 -11.22
N ILE A 105 -3.49 -10.97 -11.96
CA ILE A 105 -4.85 -10.62 -11.52
C ILE A 105 -5.34 -11.59 -10.45
N GLY A 106 -5.93 -11.04 -9.36
CA GLY A 106 -6.65 -11.81 -8.33
C GLY A 106 -7.85 -10.97 -7.89
N LYS A 107 -8.91 -11.54 -7.48
CA LYS A 107 -10.17 -11.00 -6.88
C LYS A 107 -10.34 -9.46 -6.81
N GLY A 108 -10.18 -8.75 -7.93
CA GLY A 108 -10.31 -7.28 -7.95
C GLY A 108 -9.06 -6.55 -7.46
N ASN A 109 -7.98 -7.26 -7.25
CA ASN A 109 -6.65 -6.69 -6.99
C ASN A 109 -5.60 -7.56 -7.66
N TYR A 110 -4.37 -7.06 -7.73
CA TYR A 110 -3.24 -7.79 -8.29
C TYR A 110 -2.38 -8.37 -7.19
N GLN A 111 -1.88 -9.57 -7.43
CA GLN A 111 -0.85 -10.19 -6.60
C GLN A 111 0.45 -10.16 -7.38
N HIS A 112 1.60 -9.90 -6.73
CA HIS A 112 2.86 -9.93 -7.44
C HIS A 112 3.24 -11.37 -7.81
N ILE A 113 3.94 -11.53 -8.93
CA ILE A 113 4.42 -12.82 -9.40
C ILE A 113 5.90 -12.90 -9.05
N GLU A 114 6.29 -13.93 -8.29
CA GLU A 114 7.70 -14.11 -7.92
C GLU A 114 8.52 -14.54 -9.13
N GLU A 115 9.65 -13.88 -9.33
CA GLU A 115 10.58 -14.23 -10.38
C GLU A 115 11.24 -15.59 -10.09
N GLY A 116 11.30 -16.44 -11.10
CA GLY A 116 11.96 -17.73 -10.99
C GLY A 116 11.15 -18.86 -10.38
N GLU A 117 9.87 -18.61 -10.11
CA GLU A 117 8.95 -19.65 -9.61
C GLU A 117 8.23 -20.36 -10.74
#